data_d238d5d1a1d7660bcd968a0545308f7f
#
_entry.id   d238d5d1a1d7660bcd968a0545308f7f
#
_cell.length_a   1.000
_cell.length_b   1.000
_cell.length_c   1.000
_cell.angle_alpha   90.00
_cell.angle_beta   90.00
_cell.angle_gamma   90.00
#
_symmetry.space_group_name_H-M   'P 1'
#
loop_
_entity.id
_entity.type
_entity.pdbx_description
1 polymer ?
#
loop_
_entity_poly.entity_id
_entity_poly.type
_entity_poly.pdbx_seq_one_letter_code
_entity_poly.pdbx_strand_id
1 'polypeptide(L)'
;MKARLRKLARYVGYPLLYLASLALFFYVTFPMQALRGRIVTEFERQQRYGRPAGEPVMTLEIGELDTYWFTGIEFEKLRLTVPPRVEKAKSGMPGLNLGSNSAEPPAPTVVSIDRFRARVRVLPLLLGRVVVDFHVDAFGGSVYGSAPYATSSNVTASQVDVTIEGVHLEQIEPLKAMLQNQPIFGVLHGTVSLQTADGKFAKASGKADLQIDDVSLFDGKSKLMGLALPTASIGRVALAATAEKGQLTIEELSVQGKDLELAGEGKIRLNESYKRSTADLFLKFKFTDAYRDRDEATRSLLGKPGSKIKAIIEELDPQRTFIRAKTEDEFYRFHLAGRLDKLDVQPAGITGGARAKPAGRSPLLDGAPGRRGSGRGASETVDGLAPSSATVVPSEGEPPTN
;
A
#
# COMPACT_ATOMS: atom_id res chain seq x y z
N MET A 1 34.57 -52.06 -13.87
CA MET A 1 33.68 -50.99 -13.38
C MET A 1 34.17 -50.34 -12.08
N LYS A 2 34.49 -51.06 -11.03
CA LYS A 2 34.92 -50.54 -9.72
C LYS A 2 36.13 -49.59 -9.73
N ALA A 3 37.12 -49.81 -10.61
CA ALA A 3 38.32 -48.99 -10.69
C ALA A 3 38.06 -47.59 -11.36
N ARG A 4 37.14 -47.53 -12.32
CA ARG A 4 36.72 -46.24 -12.93
C ARG A 4 35.89 -45.39 -11.95
N LEU A 5 35.02 -46.04 -11.18
CA LEU A 5 34.25 -45.35 -10.12
C LEU A 5 35.16 -44.75 -9.03
N ARG A 6 36.22 -45.49 -8.62
CA ARG A 6 37.19 -44.97 -7.63
C ARG A 6 38.02 -43.80 -8.16
N LYS A 7 38.37 -43.77 -9.45
CA LYS A 7 39.04 -42.63 -10.05
C LYS A 7 38.09 -41.41 -10.13
N LEU A 8 36.85 -41.62 -10.60
CA LEU A 8 35.84 -40.58 -10.64
C LEU A 8 35.55 -40.01 -9.26
N ALA A 9 35.41 -40.86 -8.25
CA ALA A 9 35.19 -40.44 -6.84
C ALA A 9 36.36 -39.60 -6.30
N ARG A 10 37.60 -39.85 -6.72
CA ARG A 10 38.73 -39.00 -6.33
C ARG A 10 38.72 -37.67 -7.06
N TYR A 11 38.49 -37.67 -8.40
CA TYR A 11 38.51 -36.42 -9.19
C TYR A 11 37.36 -35.49 -8.85
N VAL A 12 36.19 -35.99 -8.40
CA VAL A 12 35.03 -35.19 -7.99
C VAL A 12 35.02 -34.97 -6.47
N GLY A 13 35.42 -35.98 -5.71
CA GLY A 13 35.38 -35.94 -4.26
C GLY A 13 36.34 -34.93 -3.62
N TYR A 14 37.59 -34.82 -4.10
CA TYR A 14 38.53 -33.85 -3.55
C TYR A 14 38.14 -32.38 -3.82
N PRO A 15 37.75 -31.98 -5.06
CA PRO A 15 37.24 -30.63 -5.31
C PRO A 15 35.99 -30.33 -4.51
N LEU A 16 35.06 -31.31 -4.36
CA LEU A 16 33.86 -31.14 -3.58
C LEU A 16 34.17 -30.96 -2.08
N LEU A 17 35.10 -31.77 -1.55
CA LEU A 17 35.56 -31.64 -0.16
C LEU A 17 36.22 -30.29 0.08
N TYR A 18 37.07 -29.84 -0.85
CA TYR A 18 37.72 -28.52 -0.77
C TYR A 18 36.68 -27.39 -0.78
N LEU A 19 35.71 -27.43 -1.69
CA LEU A 19 34.64 -26.45 -1.75
C LEU A 19 33.78 -26.47 -0.49
N ALA A 20 33.46 -27.65 0.02
CA ALA A 20 32.71 -27.78 1.27
C ALA A 20 33.48 -27.22 2.49
N SER A 21 34.77 -27.50 2.56
CA SER A 21 35.67 -26.98 3.62
C SER A 21 35.82 -25.45 3.51
N LEU A 22 35.98 -24.95 2.28
CA LEU A 22 36.04 -23.50 2.02
C LEU A 22 34.72 -22.81 2.40
N ALA A 23 33.59 -23.39 2.03
CA ALA A 23 32.26 -22.86 2.39
C ALA A 23 32.04 -22.86 3.91
N LEU A 24 32.44 -23.94 4.59
CA LEU A 24 32.39 -24.02 6.05
C LEU A 24 33.30 -22.98 6.71
N PHE A 25 34.52 -22.78 6.19
CA PHE A 25 35.43 -21.76 6.71
C PHE A 25 34.83 -20.35 6.53
N PHE A 26 34.29 -20.03 5.36
CA PHE A 26 33.61 -18.74 5.16
C PHE A 26 32.42 -18.57 6.10
N TYR A 27 31.61 -19.60 6.28
CA TYR A 27 30.46 -19.57 7.18
C TYR A 27 30.84 -19.27 8.63
N VAL A 28 31.90 -19.93 9.15
CA VAL A 28 32.36 -19.75 10.53
C VAL A 28 33.08 -18.43 10.73
N THR A 29 33.81 -17.95 9.70
CA THR A 29 34.68 -16.76 9.83
C THR A 29 34.00 -15.47 9.39
N PHE A 30 32.77 -15.54 8.88
CA PHE A 30 32.10 -14.38 8.31
C PHE A 30 31.81 -13.30 9.38
N PRO A 31 32.28 -12.05 9.21
CA PRO A 31 32.18 -11.01 10.23
C PRO A 31 30.78 -10.37 10.24
N MET A 32 29.80 -11.01 10.90
CA MET A 32 28.41 -10.54 10.96
C MET A 32 28.27 -9.13 11.52
N GLN A 33 29.11 -8.75 12.49
CA GLN A 33 29.08 -7.41 13.07
C GLN A 33 29.45 -6.32 12.06
N ALA A 34 30.40 -6.59 11.16
CA ALA A 34 30.76 -5.66 10.09
C ALA A 34 29.62 -5.52 9.07
N LEU A 35 28.92 -6.62 8.77
CA LEU A 35 27.74 -6.60 7.88
C LEU A 35 26.60 -5.78 8.47
N ARG A 36 26.32 -5.94 9.77
CA ARG A 36 25.32 -5.13 10.49
C ARG A 36 25.59 -3.63 10.33
N GLY A 37 26.81 -3.18 10.61
CA GLY A 37 27.19 -1.78 10.45
C GLY A 37 27.01 -1.26 9.02
N ARG A 38 27.38 -2.08 8.03
CA ARG A 38 27.19 -1.73 6.61
C ARG A 38 25.73 -1.59 6.21
N ILE A 39 24.86 -2.51 6.65
CA ILE A 39 23.42 -2.46 6.35
C ILE A 39 22.81 -1.17 6.90
N VAL A 40 23.08 -0.83 8.15
CA VAL A 40 22.58 0.41 8.78
C VAL A 40 23.09 1.64 8.02
N THR A 41 24.39 1.70 7.75
CA THR A 41 25.00 2.84 7.04
C THR A 41 24.44 3.00 5.62
N GLU A 42 24.29 1.89 4.88
CA GLU A 42 23.75 1.94 3.52
C GLU A 42 22.27 2.32 3.51
N PHE A 43 21.49 1.82 4.47
CA PHE A 43 20.09 2.21 4.64
C PHE A 43 19.97 3.72 4.87
N GLU A 44 20.74 4.28 5.81
CA GLU A 44 20.74 5.71 6.08
C GLU A 44 21.21 6.53 4.87
N ARG A 45 22.23 6.05 4.17
CA ARG A 45 22.76 6.68 2.96
C ARG A 45 21.69 6.76 1.87
N GLN A 46 20.97 5.67 1.62
CA GLN A 46 19.89 5.64 0.64
C GLN A 46 18.74 6.58 1.03
N GLN A 47 18.45 6.70 2.34
CA GLN A 47 17.42 7.63 2.82
C GLN A 47 17.83 9.11 2.64
N ARG A 48 19.12 9.40 2.71
CA ARG A 48 19.65 10.78 2.50
C ARG A 48 19.79 11.15 1.02
N TYR A 49 19.81 10.16 0.13
CA TYR A 49 19.99 10.42 -1.29
C TYR A 49 18.83 11.25 -1.86
N GLY A 50 19.17 12.42 -2.43
CA GLY A 50 18.18 13.34 -3.03
C GLY A 50 17.35 14.16 -2.03
N ARG A 51 17.71 14.16 -0.73
CA ARG A 51 17.09 15.02 0.29
C ARG A 51 18.00 16.18 0.69
N PRO A 52 17.44 17.34 1.06
CA PRO A 52 18.19 18.45 1.61
C PRO A 52 18.92 18.05 2.90
N ALA A 53 20.09 18.68 3.14
CA ALA A 53 20.82 18.47 4.37
C ALA A 53 20.00 18.98 5.58
N GLY A 54 19.85 18.11 6.60
CA GLY A 54 19.12 18.46 7.82
C GLY A 54 17.66 17.95 7.87
N GLU A 55 17.11 17.39 6.78
CA GLU A 55 15.82 16.70 6.89
C GLU A 55 15.95 15.41 7.72
N PRO A 56 15.01 15.17 8.64
CA PRO A 56 15.00 13.94 9.41
C PRO A 56 14.78 12.73 8.50
N VAL A 57 15.62 11.72 8.65
CA VAL A 57 15.56 10.47 7.88
C VAL A 57 15.10 9.32 8.78
N MET A 58 14.58 8.27 8.16
CA MET A 58 14.29 7.05 8.90
C MET A 58 15.59 6.42 9.39
N THR A 59 15.61 6.00 10.65
CA THR A 59 16.74 5.30 11.26
C THR A 59 16.40 3.84 11.46
N LEU A 60 17.37 2.98 11.17
CA LEU A 60 17.26 1.53 11.34
C LEU A 60 18.21 1.09 12.44
N GLU A 61 17.66 0.51 13.49
CA GLU A 61 18.43 -0.14 14.57
C GLU A 61 18.26 -1.65 14.41
N ILE A 62 19.39 -2.37 14.42
CA ILE A 62 19.42 -3.83 14.36
C ILE A 62 19.96 -4.31 15.71
N GLY A 63 19.22 -5.14 16.45
CA GLY A 63 19.67 -5.72 17.69
C GLY A 63 20.79 -6.74 17.46
N GLU A 64 20.45 -7.87 16.89
CA GLU A 64 21.37 -8.96 16.60
C GLU A 64 21.28 -9.35 15.13
N LEU A 65 22.39 -9.80 14.57
CA LEU A 65 22.48 -10.29 13.18
C LEU A 65 23.24 -11.60 13.20
N ASP A 66 22.55 -12.65 12.79
CA ASP A 66 23.09 -14.01 12.74
C ASP A 66 22.92 -14.65 11.37
N THR A 67 23.60 -15.77 11.17
CA THR A 67 23.40 -16.62 10.01
C THR A 67 22.17 -17.50 10.19
N TYR A 68 21.33 -17.56 9.18
CA TYR A 68 20.19 -18.46 9.12
C TYR A 68 20.41 -19.50 8.01
N TRP A 69 20.60 -20.77 8.39
CA TRP A 69 21.05 -21.81 7.46
C TRP A 69 22.35 -21.40 6.75
N PHE A 70 22.69 -22.06 5.64
CA PHE A 70 23.93 -21.77 4.88
C PHE A 70 23.83 -20.55 3.97
N THR A 71 22.63 -20.10 3.61
CA THR A 71 22.39 -19.06 2.60
C THR A 71 21.48 -17.94 3.07
N GLY A 72 21.22 -17.87 4.36
CA GLY A 72 20.29 -16.90 4.95
C GLY A 72 20.91 -16.08 6.06
N ILE A 73 20.18 -15.06 6.42
CA ILE A 73 20.46 -14.14 7.52
C ILE A 73 19.23 -14.04 8.42
N GLU A 74 19.47 -13.85 9.69
CA GLU A 74 18.47 -13.61 10.71
C GLU A 74 18.78 -12.30 11.44
N PHE A 75 17.77 -11.45 11.51
CA PHE A 75 17.83 -10.23 12.31
C PHE A 75 16.89 -10.37 13.49
N GLU A 76 17.35 -10.01 14.66
CA GLU A 76 16.51 -9.91 15.84
C GLU A 76 16.39 -8.47 16.33
N LYS A 77 15.21 -8.11 16.82
CA LYS A 77 14.90 -6.80 17.41
C LYS A 77 15.22 -5.63 16.46
N LEU A 78 14.67 -5.69 15.26
CA LEU A 78 14.75 -4.57 14.34
C LEU A 78 13.82 -3.45 14.80
N ARG A 79 14.35 -2.22 14.86
CA ARG A 79 13.55 -1.01 15.10
C ARG A 79 13.75 -0.03 13.96
N LEU A 80 12.64 0.31 13.33
CA LEU A 80 12.59 1.34 12.31
C LEU A 80 11.91 2.57 12.89
N THR A 81 12.66 3.64 13.10
CA THR A 81 12.10 4.91 13.57
C THR A 81 11.82 5.80 12.36
N VAL A 82 10.54 6.10 12.16
CA VAL A 82 10.07 7.01 11.11
C VAL A 82 9.90 8.39 11.74
N PRO A 83 10.66 9.40 11.31
CA PRO A 83 10.53 10.74 11.86
C PRO A 83 9.16 11.32 11.54
N PRO A 84 8.62 12.17 12.43
CA PRO A 84 7.36 12.82 12.18
C PRO A 84 7.45 13.65 10.90
N ARG A 85 6.52 13.45 10.01
CA ARG A 85 6.39 14.29 8.82
C ARG A 85 5.76 15.61 9.28
N VAL A 86 6.53 16.67 9.27
CA VAL A 86 5.98 18.03 9.39
C VAL A 86 5.27 18.34 8.06
N GLU A 87 4.16 17.68 7.80
CA GLU A 87 3.26 18.15 6.77
C GLU A 87 2.46 19.30 7.34
N LYS A 88 2.64 20.49 6.75
CA LYS A 88 1.70 21.59 6.92
C LYS A 88 0.30 20.98 6.80
N ALA A 89 -0.49 21.09 7.85
CA ALA A 89 -1.80 20.48 8.06
C ALA A 89 -2.69 20.44 6.80
N LYS A 90 -2.57 19.40 5.98
CA LYS A 90 -3.39 19.17 4.78
C LYS A 90 -3.67 17.71 4.47
N SER A 91 -3.29 16.76 5.31
CA SER A 91 -3.60 15.34 5.05
C SER A 91 -4.06 14.57 6.28
N GLY A 92 -5.11 15.07 6.92
CA GLY A 92 -6.11 14.24 7.51
C GLY A 92 -7.15 13.93 6.42
N MET A 93 -7.95 12.87 6.53
CA MET A 93 -9.16 12.72 5.71
C MET A 93 -9.83 14.10 5.61
N PRO A 94 -10.06 14.66 4.37
CA PRO A 94 -10.75 15.94 4.25
C PRO A 94 -12.12 15.80 4.91
N GLY A 95 -12.34 16.49 6.02
CA GLY A 95 -13.56 16.38 6.81
C GLY A 95 -13.40 15.70 8.18
N LEU A 96 -12.37 14.90 8.43
CA LEU A 96 -12.06 14.37 9.76
C LEU A 96 -10.91 15.17 10.42
N ASN A 97 -11.07 16.46 10.60
CA ASN A 97 -10.31 17.21 11.59
C ASN A 97 -10.87 16.90 12.99
N LEU A 98 -10.53 15.70 13.45
CA LEU A 98 -10.86 15.25 14.81
C LEU A 98 -9.91 15.92 15.79
N GLY A 99 -10.09 17.22 15.97
CA GLY A 99 -9.60 18.08 17.03
C GLY A 99 -8.41 17.60 17.86
N SER A 100 -7.22 17.48 17.29
CA SER A 100 -6.00 17.50 18.09
C SER A 100 -5.41 18.92 18.03
N ASN A 101 -5.90 19.80 18.88
CA ASN A 101 -5.26 21.07 19.24
C ASN A 101 -4.03 20.83 20.15
N SER A 102 -3.26 19.82 19.93
CA SER A 102 -1.96 19.67 20.62
C SER A 102 -0.89 20.27 19.74
N ALA A 103 -0.38 21.40 20.19
CA ALA A 103 0.80 22.08 19.65
C ALA A 103 2.11 21.28 19.85
N GLU A 104 2.04 20.02 20.29
CA GLU A 104 3.19 19.14 20.37
C GLU A 104 3.52 18.57 19.01
N PRO A 105 4.79 18.63 18.59
CA PRO A 105 5.22 17.98 17.36
C PRO A 105 4.87 16.50 17.45
N PRO A 106 4.29 15.91 16.39
CA PRO A 106 3.92 14.50 16.41
C PRO A 106 5.14 13.63 16.74
N ALA A 107 4.96 12.70 17.67
CA ALA A 107 6.02 11.79 18.08
C ALA A 107 6.50 10.92 16.89
N PRO A 108 7.79 10.54 16.85
CA PRO A 108 8.27 9.64 15.82
C PRO A 108 7.55 8.28 15.92
N THR A 109 7.17 7.73 14.78
CA THR A 109 6.57 6.40 14.73
C THR A 109 7.66 5.34 14.76
N VAL A 110 7.61 4.44 15.73
CA VAL A 110 8.56 3.34 15.86
C VAL A 110 7.88 2.04 15.42
N VAL A 111 8.44 1.39 14.41
CA VAL A 111 8.01 0.06 13.96
C VAL A 111 9.01 -0.96 14.50
N SER A 112 8.53 -1.86 15.35
CA SER A 112 9.34 -2.94 15.91
C SER A 112 9.03 -4.25 15.19
N ILE A 113 10.10 -4.96 14.79
CA ILE A 113 10.05 -6.30 14.22
C ILE A 113 10.87 -7.19 15.15
N ASP A 114 10.24 -8.21 15.71
CA ASP A 114 10.89 -9.08 16.68
C ASP A 114 11.98 -9.91 16.02
N ARG A 115 11.66 -10.48 14.84
CA ARG A 115 12.56 -11.32 14.07
C ARG A 115 12.30 -11.21 12.59
N PHE A 116 13.35 -11.12 11.81
CA PHE A 116 13.30 -11.19 10.35
C PHE A 116 14.32 -12.20 9.86
N ARG A 117 13.86 -13.18 9.09
CA ARG A 117 14.69 -14.20 8.45
C ARG A 117 14.56 -14.11 6.95
N ALA A 118 15.68 -14.22 6.27
CA ALA A 118 15.68 -14.32 4.82
C ALA A 118 16.72 -15.34 4.38
N ARG A 119 16.39 -16.18 3.41
CA ARG A 119 17.30 -17.15 2.83
C ARG A 119 17.14 -17.25 1.32
N VAL A 120 18.23 -17.48 0.62
CA VAL A 120 18.25 -17.79 -0.80
C VAL A 120 18.11 -19.28 -1.00
N ARG A 121 17.17 -19.73 -1.85
CA ARG A 121 17.03 -21.14 -2.22
C ARG A 121 18.20 -21.57 -3.10
N VAL A 122 18.96 -22.57 -2.66
CA VAL A 122 20.17 -23.06 -3.35
C VAL A 122 19.85 -23.70 -4.72
N LEU A 123 18.77 -24.50 -4.79
CA LEU A 123 18.41 -25.22 -6.01
C LEU A 123 18.05 -24.30 -7.18
N PRO A 124 17.16 -23.31 -7.01
CA PRO A 124 16.91 -22.30 -8.02
C PRO A 124 18.16 -21.49 -8.38
N LEU A 125 19.03 -21.19 -7.39
CA LEU A 125 20.26 -20.44 -7.60
C LEU A 125 21.22 -21.19 -8.55
N LEU A 126 21.35 -22.51 -8.41
CA LEU A 126 22.13 -23.35 -9.32
C LEU A 126 21.59 -23.34 -10.76
N LEU A 127 20.30 -23.05 -10.91
CA LEU A 127 19.63 -22.90 -12.21
C LEU A 127 19.61 -21.45 -12.71
N GLY A 128 20.38 -20.54 -12.07
CA GLY A 128 20.47 -19.13 -12.43
C GLY A 128 19.25 -18.29 -11.99
N ARG A 129 18.42 -18.79 -11.08
CA ARG A 129 17.25 -18.07 -10.53
C ARG A 129 17.47 -17.79 -9.04
N VAL A 130 17.36 -16.54 -8.65
CA VAL A 130 17.41 -16.17 -7.23
C VAL A 130 16.01 -16.14 -6.68
N VAL A 131 15.70 -17.02 -5.74
CA VAL A 131 14.44 -17.04 -5.00
C VAL A 131 14.79 -16.87 -3.53
N VAL A 132 14.16 -15.88 -2.91
CA VAL A 132 14.34 -15.55 -1.48
C VAL A 132 13.10 -15.97 -0.74
N ASP A 133 13.25 -16.86 0.25
CA ASP A 133 12.24 -17.10 1.27
C ASP A 133 12.44 -16.08 2.39
N PHE A 134 11.38 -15.52 2.89
CA PHE A 134 11.41 -14.60 4.03
C PHE A 134 10.40 -15.01 5.09
N HIS A 135 10.70 -14.68 6.34
CA HIS A 135 9.82 -14.85 7.47
C HIS A 135 10.02 -13.68 8.43
N VAL A 136 8.94 -13.02 8.80
CA VAL A 136 8.92 -11.83 9.65
C VAL A 136 8.00 -12.11 10.82
N ASP A 137 8.53 -12.11 12.04
CA ASP A 137 7.76 -12.13 13.26
C ASP A 137 7.61 -10.69 13.77
N ALA A 138 6.40 -10.16 13.71
CA ALA A 138 6.10 -8.80 14.10
C ALA A 138 4.62 -8.64 14.48
N PHE A 139 4.34 -7.66 15.30
CA PHE A 139 2.96 -7.31 15.67
C PHE A 139 2.16 -8.49 16.26
N GLY A 140 2.83 -9.37 17.02
CA GLY A 140 2.22 -10.54 17.65
C GLY A 140 1.86 -11.68 16.70
N GLY A 141 2.19 -11.58 15.42
CA GLY A 141 1.96 -12.57 14.39
C GLY A 141 3.17 -12.81 13.50
N SER A 142 2.96 -13.49 12.39
CA SER A 142 4.01 -13.78 11.42
C SER A 142 3.57 -13.51 9.98
N VAL A 143 4.52 -13.06 9.17
CA VAL A 143 4.36 -12.88 7.72
C VAL A 143 5.49 -13.63 7.05
N TYR A 144 5.16 -14.61 6.22
CA TYR A 144 6.17 -15.39 5.53
C TYR A 144 5.82 -15.63 4.08
N GLY A 145 6.84 -15.94 3.29
CA GLY A 145 6.60 -16.15 1.88
C GLY A 145 7.86 -16.35 1.06
N SER A 146 7.70 -16.30 -0.23
CA SER A 146 8.79 -16.37 -1.19
C SER A 146 8.64 -15.32 -2.27
N ALA A 147 9.76 -14.70 -2.63
CA ALA A 147 9.83 -13.75 -3.72
C ALA A 147 11.07 -14.04 -4.60
N PRO A 148 10.93 -14.05 -5.91
CA PRO A 148 12.08 -14.10 -6.80
C PRO A 148 12.77 -12.74 -6.85
N TYR A 149 14.08 -12.76 -6.81
CA TYR A 149 14.89 -11.57 -7.00
C TYR A 149 15.37 -11.51 -8.46
N ALA A 150 14.94 -10.51 -9.19
CA ALA A 150 15.34 -10.31 -10.57
C ALA A 150 16.77 -9.76 -10.63
N THR A 151 17.75 -10.60 -11.00
CA THR A 151 19.14 -10.20 -11.21
C THR A 151 19.45 -9.80 -12.65
N SER A 152 18.56 -10.11 -13.60
CA SER A 152 18.76 -9.79 -15.02
C SER A 152 17.43 -9.53 -15.72
N SER A 153 17.50 -8.84 -16.85
CA SER A 153 16.36 -8.48 -17.71
C SER A 153 15.61 -9.67 -18.35
N ASN A 154 16.02 -10.90 -18.08
CA ASN A 154 15.45 -12.11 -18.69
C ASN A 154 14.51 -12.91 -17.77
N VAL A 155 14.02 -12.32 -16.70
CA VAL A 155 13.04 -13.00 -15.81
C VAL A 155 11.66 -12.94 -16.45
N THR A 156 11.24 -14.05 -17.06
CA THR A 156 10.01 -14.13 -17.85
C THR A 156 8.74 -14.17 -16.97
N ALA A 157 8.81 -14.71 -15.78
CA ALA A 157 7.72 -14.71 -14.80
C ALA A 157 8.27 -14.92 -13.40
N SER A 158 7.75 -14.17 -12.46
CA SER A 158 8.13 -14.23 -11.04
C SER A 158 6.88 -14.40 -10.20
N GLN A 159 6.84 -15.41 -9.35
CA GLN A 159 5.73 -15.65 -8.43
C GLN A 159 6.12 -15.18 -7.04
N VAL A 160 5.32 -14.31 -6.48
CA VAL A 160 5.44 -13.81 -5.11
C VAL A 160 4.29 -14.41 -4.31
N ASP A 161 4.60 -15.21 -3.31
CA ASP A 161 3.63 -15.80 -2.40
C ASP A 161 3.90 -15.26 -1.00
N VAL A 162 2.86 -14.72 -0.36
CA VAL A 162 2.91 -14.18 0.99
C VAL A 162 1.76 -14.77 1.80
N THR A 163 2.07 -15.25 2.99
CA THR A 163 1.08 -15.69 3.97
C THR A 163 1.22 -14.83 5.22
N ILE A 164 0.10 -14.41 5.76
CA ILE A 164 -0.02 -13.58 6.97
C ILE A 164 -0.79 -14.37 8.00
N GLU A 165 -0.24 -14.51 9.20
CA GLU A 165 -0.85 -15.27 10.28
C GLU A 165 -0.79 -14.51 11.60
N GLY A 166 -1.95 -14.25 12.18
CA GLY A 166 -2.07 -13.76 13.54
C GLY A 166 -1.55 -12.35 13.79
N VAL A 167 -1.51 -11.46 12.79
CA VAL A 167 -1.02 -10.10 12.96
C VAL A 167 -2.06 -9.24 13.68
N HIS A 168 -1.71 -8.72 14.84
CA HIS A 168 -2.56 -7.89 15.68
C HIS A 168 -2.55 -6.42 15.23
N LEU A 169 -3.71 -5.91 14.83
CA LEU A 169 -3.85 -4.55 14.28
C LEU A 169 -3.46 -3.47 15.31
N GLU A 170 -3.76 -3.69 16.59
CA GLU A 170 -3.45 -2.77 17.69
C GLU A 170 -1.96 -2.61 17.95
N GLN A 171 -1.11 -3.49 17.41
CA GLN A 171 0.34 -3.39 17.52
C GLN A 171 0.98 -2.67 16.33
N ILE A 172 0.21 -2.36 15.29
CA ILE A 172 0.70 -1.68 14.09
C ILE A 172 0.70 -0.17 14.32
N GLU A 173 1.82 0.38 14.80
CA GLU A 173 1.96 1.81 15.09
C GLU A 173 1.63 2.75 13.90
N PRO A 174 2.05 2.45 12.64
CA PRO A 174 1.63 3.25 11.50
C PRO A 174 0.11 3.31 11.32
N LEU A 175 -0.61 2.22 11.60
CA LEU A 175 -2.07 2.17 11.52
C LEU A 175 -2.72 3.05 12.59
N LYS A 176 -2.22 3.02 13.83
CA LYS A 176 -2.67 3.93 14.90
C LYS A 176 -2.49 5.40 14.50
N ALA A 177 -1.32 5.74 13.96
CA ALA A 177 -1.06 7.11 13.49
C ALA A 177 -2.03 7.55 12.38
N MET A 178 -2.36 6.65 11.43
CA MET A 178 -3.35 6.93 10.37
C MET A 178 -4.76 7.14 10.92
N LEU A 179 -5.13 6.42 11.96
CA LEU A 179 -6.43 6.51 12.63
C LEU A 179 -6.47 7.62 13.71
N GLN A 180 -5.50 8.53 13.70
CA GLN A 180 -5.40 9.61 14.70
C GLN A 180 -5.41 9.09 16.13
N ASN A 181 -4.67 8.00 16.37
CA ASN A 181 -4.58 7.30 17.66
C ASN A 181 -5.91 6.71 18.17
N GLN A 182 -6.91 6.58 17.29
CA GLN A 182 -8.10 5.81 17.67
C GLN A 182 -7.76 4.33 17.71
N PRO A 183 -8.09 3.64 18.81
CA PRO A 183 -7.78 2.24 18.95
C PRO A 183 -8.62 1.39 17.98
N ILE A 184 -7.94 0.52 17.27
CA ILE A 184 -8.51 -0.56 16.46
C ILE A 184 -7.89 -1.87 16.93
N PHE A 185 -8.72 -2.87 17.11
CA PHE A 185 -8.32 -4.22 17.48
C PHE A 185 -8.74 -5.19 16.38
N GLY A 186 -8.06 -6.32 16.29
CA GLY A 186 -8.38 -7.38 15.36
C GLY A 186 -7.14 -8.17 14.98
N VAL A 187 -7.34 -9.38 14.49
CA VAL A 187 -6.27 -10.30 14.11
C VAL A 187 -6.34 -10.55 12.62
N LEU A 188 -5.30 -10.14 11.90
CA LEU A 188 -5.20 -10.25 10.44
C LEU A 188 -4.58 -11.60 10.05
N HIS A 189 -5.26 -12.28 9.15
CA HIS A 189 -4.82 -13.49 8.45
C HIS A 189 -5.00 -13.31 6.95
N GLY A 190 -4.25 -14.06 6.15
CA GLY A 190 -4.51 -14.10 4.73
C GLY A 190 -3.37 -14.58 3.87
N THR A 191 -3.66 -14.65 2.58
CA THR A 191 -2.71 -15.08 1.55
C THR A 191 -2.75 -14.15 0.36
N VAL A 192 -1.58 -13.87 -0.20
CA VAL A 192 -1.40 -13.09 -1.41
C VAL A 192 -0.50 -13.89 -2.35
N SER A 193 -1.00 -14.22 -3.52
CA SER A 193 -0.23 -14.90 -4.56
C SER A 193 -0.28 -14.09 -5.84
N LEU A 194 0.85 -13.54 -6.25
CA LEU A 194 0.99 -12.69 -7.42
C LEU A 194 2.03 -13.26 -8.38
N GLN A 195 1.67 -13.36 -9.64
CA GLN A 195 2.60 -13.65 -10.73
C GLN A 195 2.91 -12.34 -11.44
N THR A 196 4.18 -11.99 -11.50
CA THR A 196 4.64 -10.79 -12.19
C THR A 196 5.33 -11.17 -13.51
N ALA A 197 4.90 -10.57 -14.60
CA ALA A 197 5.62 -10.71 -15.88
C ALA A 197 6.81 -9.75 -15.88
N ASP A 198 7.97 -10.23 -16.26
CA ASP A 198 9.24 -9.47 -16.29
C ASP A 198 9.61 -8.86 -14.92
N GLY A 199 9.17 -9.46 -13.82
CA GLY A 199 9.36 -8.90 -12.47
C GLY A 199 8.64 -7.59 -12.20
N LYS A 200 7.66 -7.20 -13.04
CA LYS A 200 6.97 -5.91 -12.96
C LYS A 200 5.59 -6.03 -12.32
N PHE A 201 5.38 -5.33 -11.22
CA PHE A 201 4.07 -5.27 -10.55
C PHE A 201 2.98 -4.63 -11.42
N ALA A 202 3.34 -3.74 -12.33
CA ALA A 202 2.41 -3.17 -13.32
C ALA A 202 1.81 -4.21 -14.29
N LYS A 203 2.34 -5.43 -14.30
CA LYS A 203 1.83 -6.56 -15.09
C LYS A 203 1.43 -7.75 -14.21
N ALA A 204 1.29 -7.53 -12.92
CA ALA A 204 0.97 -8.59 -11.96
C ALA A 204 -0.43 -9.16 -12.22
N SER A 205 -0.53 -10.47 -12.04
CA SER A 205 -1.82 -11.20 -12.03
C SER A 205 -1.83 -12.17 -10.86
N GLY A 206 -2.97 -12.35 -10.22
CA GLY A 206 -3.06 -13.24 -9.07
C GLY A 206 -4.24 -12.95 -8.18
N LYS A 207 -4.15 -13.39 -6.91
CA LYS A 207 -5.23 -13.27 -5.93
C LYS A 207 -4.69 -12.82 -4.59
N ALA A 208 -5.54 -12.14 -3.84
CA ALA A 208 -5.32 -11.79 -2.45
C ALA A 208 -6.61 -12.08 -1.66
N ASP A 209 -6.49 -12.90 -0.64
CA ASP A 209 -7.56 -13.25 0.28
C ASP A 209 -7.10 -12.87 1.67
N LEU A 210 -7.72 -11.84 2.25
CA LEU A 210 -7.40 -11.31 3.57
C LEU A 210 -8.63 -11.41 4.47
N GLN A 211 -8.40 -11.78 5.72
CA GLN A 211 -9.44 -11.86 6.73
C GLN A 211 -8.93 -11.23 8.02
N ILE A 212 -9.75 -10.42 8.63
CA ILE A 212 -9.47 -9.86 9.95
C ILE A 212 -10.57 -10.33 10.87
N ASP A 213 -10.20 -11.08 11.90
CA ASP A 213 -11.12 -11.59 12.91
C ASP A 213 -11.21 -10.63 14.10
N ASP A 214 -12.36 -10.65 14.76
CA ASP A 214 -12.66 -9.91 15.99
C ASP A 214 -12.37 -8.40 15.92
N VAL A 215 -12.66 -7.80 14.75
CA VAL A 215 -12.44 -6.37 14.55
C VAL A 215 -13.35 -5.56 15.46
N SER A 216 -12.74 -4.65 16.21
CA SER A 216 -13.46 -3.68 17.01
C SER A 216 -12.79 -2.31 16.96
N LEU A 217 -13.61 -1.27 17.05
CA LEU A 217 -13.18 0.12 17.11
C LEU A 217 -13.52 0.69 18.47
N PHE A 218 -12.72 1.66 18.90
CA PHE A 218 -12.85 2.37 20.17
C PHE A 218 -12.62 1.44 21.38
N ASP A 219 -12.32 2.02 22.51
CA ASP A 219 -12.00 1.30 23.77
C ASP A 219 -12.85 1.78 24.98
N GLY A 220 -13.79 2.66 24.75
CA GLY A 220 -14.57 3.29 25.81
C GLY A 220 -13.82 4.36 26.60
N LYS A 221 -12.55 4.64 26.27
CA LYS A 221 -11.68 5.58 27.02
C LYS A 221 -11.14 6.69 26.12
N SER A 222 -10.68 6.32 24.91
CA SER A 222 -10.14 7.25 23.93
C SER A 222 -11.23 8.18 23.43
N LYS A 223 -10.94 9.48 23.44
CA LYS A 223 -11.94 10.49 23.09
C LYS A 223 -11.90 10.76 21.58
N LEU A 224 -13.07 10.67 20.97
CA LEU A 224 -13.34 11.13 19.61
C LEU A 224 -14.19 12.40 19.69
N MET A 225 -13.70 13.53 19.21
CA MET A 225 -14.38 14.84 19.33
C MET A 225 -14.78 15.20 20.78
N GLY A 226 -13.97 14.80 21.76
CA GLY A 226 -14.23 15.05 23.18
C GLY A 226 -15.11 14.01 23.87
N LEU A 227 -15.72 13.08 23.16
CA LEU A 227 -16.60 12.02 23.67
C LEU A 227 -15.86 10.67 23.67
N ALA A 228 -15.94 9.93 24.77
CA ALA A 228 -15.48 8.56 24.84
C ALA A 228 -16.56 7.63 24.27
N LEU A 229 -16.26 6.95 23.19
CA LEU A 229 -17.21 6.04 22.56
C LEU A 229 -17.03 4.62 23.09
N PRO A 230 -18.12 3.89 23.37
CA PRO A 230 -18.03 2.49 23.71
C PRO A 230 -17.47 1.67 22.55
N THR A 231 -16.90 0.52 22.86
CA THR A 231 -16.37 -0.40 21.86
C THR A 231 -17.44 -0.76 20.83
N ALA A 232 -17.15 -0.56 19.55
CA ALA A 232 -17.99 -0.98 18.44
C ALA A 232 -17.45 -2.30 17.86
N SER A 233 -18.25 -3.36 17.95
CA SER A 233 -17.90 -4.67 17.40
C SER A 233 -18.21 -4.70 15.90
N ILE A 234 -17.15 -4.73 15.09
CA ILE A 234 -17.25 -4.89 13.64
C ILE A 234 -17.30 -6.37 13.26
N GLY A 235 -16.74 -7.25 14.12
CA GLY A 235 -16.70 -8.68 13.89
C GLY A 235 -15.67 -9.06 12.83
N ARG A 236 -16.07 -9.95 11.91
CA ARG A 236 -15.16 -10.43 10.85
C ARG A 236 -15.23 -9.54 9.63
N VAL A 237 -14.06 -9.14 9.13
CA VAL A 237 -13.88 -8.43 7.87
C VAL A 237 -13.18 -9.36 6.89
N ALA A 238 -13.79 -9.64 5.74
CA ALA A 238 -13.19 -10.42 4.67
C ALA A 238 -12.98 -9.55 3.44
N LEU A 239 -11.81 -9.66 2.82
CA LEU A 239 -11.42 -8.98 1.60
C LEU A 239 -10.90 -10.00 0.59
N ALA A 240 -11.60 -10.15 -0.53
CA ALA A 240 -11.14 -10.92 -1.67
C ALA A 240 -10.85 -9.97 -2.84
N ALA A 241 -9.68 -10.13 -3.46
CA ALA A 241 -9.27 -9.32 -4.57
C ALA A 241 -8.51 -10.13 -5.62
N THR A 242 -8.77 -9.84 -6.90
CA THR A 242 -8.10 -10.46 -8.04
C THR A 242 -7.30 -9.41 -8.81
N ALA A 243 -6.06 -9.75 -9.10
CA ALA A 243 -5.18 -8.93 -9.92
C ALA A 243 -5.12 -9.47 -11.36
N GLU A 244 -5.34 -8.60 -12.34
CA GLU A 244 -5.15 -8.89 -13.74
C GLU A 244 -4.38 -7.77 -14.43
N LYS A 245 -3.24 -8.11 -15.05
CA LYS A 245 -2.40 -7.15 -15.80
C LYS A 245 -2.08 -5.87 -15.03
N GLY A 246 -1.79 -6.02 -13.74
CA GLY A 246 -1.46 -4.91 -12.85
C GLY A 246 -2.66 -4.11 -12.33
N GLN A 247 -3.89 -4.55 -12.58
CA GLN A 247 -5.08 -4.00 -11.97
C GLN A 247 -5.62 -4.97 -10.93
N LEU A 248 -5.59 -4.58 -9.66
CA LEU A 248 -6.21 -5.29 -8.56
C LEU A 248 -7.68 -4.84 -8.46
N THR A 249 -8.61 -5.75 -8.59
CA THR A 249 -10.04 -5.52 -8.40
C THR A 249 -10.47 -6.13 -7.07
N ILE A 250 -11.07 -5.33 -6.22
CA ILE A 250 -11.69 -5.81 -4.98
C ILE A 250 -13.03 -6.44 -5.38
N GLU A 251 -13.13 -7.75 -5.23
CA GLU A 251 -14.34 -8.51 -5.56
C GLU A 251 -15.33 -8.49 -4.41
N GLU A 252 -14.82 -8.63 -3.21
CA GLU A 252 -15.61 -8.65 -2.00
C GLU A 252 -14.87 -7.92 -0.87
N LEU A 253 -15.55 -6.99 -0.24
CA LEU A 253 -15.24 -6.47 1.07
C LEU A 253 -16.50 -6.61 1.91
N SER A 254 -16.56 -7.64 2.73
CA SER A 254 -17.71 -7.94 3.55
C SER A 254 -17.37 -7.83 5.05
N VAL A 255 -18.35 -7.36 5.81
CA VAL A 255 -18.26 -7.21 7.25
C VAL A 255 -19.45 -7.88 7.91
N GLN A 256 -19.16 -8.78 8.83
CA GLN A 256 -20.15 -9.48 9.63
C GLN A 256 -20.06 -9.01 11.09
N GLY A 257 -20.61 -7.85 11.38
CA GLY A 257 -20.58 -7.24 12.70
C GLY A 257 -21.95 -6.91 13.25
N LYS A 258 -21.99 -6.66 14.57
CA LYS A 258 -23.25 -6.28 15.26
C LYS A 258 -23.46 -4.78 15.28
N ASP A 259 -22.37 -4.00 15.24
CA ASP A 259 -22.41 -2.55 15.53
C ASP A 259 -22.13 -1.70 14.28
N LEU A 260 -21.50 -2.29 13.24
CA LEU A 260 -21.17 -1.62 12.00
C LEU A 260 -21.46 -2.52 10.81
N GLU A 261 -22.12 -1.97 9.82
CA GLU A 261 -22.20 -2.52 8.47
C GLU A 261 -21.21 -1.79 7.57
N LEU A 262 -20.37 -2.53 6.85
CA LEU A 262 -19.39 -1.98 5.93
C LEU A 262 -19.39 -2.79 4.65
N ALA A 263 -19.32 -2.10 3.52
CA ALA A 263 -19.07 -2.74 2.22
C ALA A 263 -18.17 -1.83 1.38
N GLY A 264 -17.37 -2.45 0.54
CA GLY A 264 -16.45 -1.74 -0.33
C GLY A 264 -16.25 -2.46 -1.65
N GLU A 265 -15.97 -1.67 -2.68
CA GLU A 265 -15.67 -2.15 -4.02
C GLU A 265 -14.67 -1.21 -4.68
N GLY A 266 -13.97 -1.68 -5.69
CA GLY A 266 -13.13 -0.80 -6.49
C GLY A 266 -11.91 -1.46 -7.08
N LYS A 267 -11.00 -0.62 -7.55
CA LYS A 267 -9.83 -1.05 -8.31
C LYS A 267 -8.60 -0.31 -7.86
N ILE A 268 -7.48 -1.03 -7.84
CA ILE A 268 -6.16 -0.47 -7.58
C ILE A 268 -5.27 -0.81 -8.77
N ARG A 269 -4.71 0.21 -9.41
CA ARG A 269 -3.71 0.01 -10.45
C ARG A 269 -2.34 -0.06 -9.81
N LEU A 270 -1.71 -1.21 -9.91
CA LEU A 270 -0.38 -1.46 -9.39
C LEU A 270 0.69 -0.82 -10.28
N ASN A 271 1.72 -0.28 -9.65
CA ASN A 271 2.92 0.25 -10.31
C ASN A 271 4.16 -0.31 -9.63
N GLU A 272 5.33 -0.17 -10.25
CA GLU A 272 6.62 -0.61 -9.69
C GLU A 272 6.90 0.01 -8.30
N SER A 273 6.45 1.21 -8.10
CA SER A 273 6.46 1.86 -6.79
C SER A 273 5.03 1.97 -6.25
N TYR A 274 4.80 1.50 -5.03
CA TYR A 274 3.50 1.64 -4.37
C TYR A 274 3.02 3.09 -4.34
N LYS A 275 3.94 4.07 -4.22
CA LYS A 275 3.63 5.51 -4.25
C LYS A 275 3.04 6.00 -5.56
N ARG A 276 3.29 5.28 -6.67
CA ARG A 276 2.72 5.57 -7.98
C ARG A 276 1.48 4.74 -8.29
N SER A 277 1.21 3.72 -7.48
CA SER A 277 -0.02 2.94 -7.60
C SER A 277 -1.21 3.85 -7.30
N THR A 278 -2.30 3.68 -8.04
CA THR A 278 -3.50 4.51 -7.92
C THR A 278 -4.69 3.66 -7.52
N ALA A 279 -5.51 4.19 -6.64
CA ALA A 279 -6.75 3.57 -6.22
C ALA A 279 -7.97 4.35 -6.72
N ASP A 280 -9.05 3.61 -6.92
CA ASP A 280 -10.39 4.09 -7.26
C ASP A 280 -11.37 3.16 -6.52
N LEU A 281 -11.69 3.52 -5.26
CA LEU A 281 -12.40 2.68 -4.32
C LEU A 281 -13.66 3.38 -3.82
N PHE A 282 -14.71 2.64 -3.67
CA PHE A 282 -15.93 3.08 -3.00
C PHE A 282 -16.09 2.32 -1.70
N LEU A 283 -16.29 3.06 -0.63
CA LEU A 283 -16.53 2.53 0.71
C LEU A 283 -17.85 3.07 1.22
N LYS A 284 -18.73 2.19 1.72
CA LYS A 284 -19.96 2.58 2.40
C LYS A 284 -20.03 1.94 3.77
N PHE A 285 -20.43 2.69 4.76
CA PHE A 285 -20.60 2.17 6.12
C PHE A 285 -21.79 2.82 6.84
N LYS A 286 -22.32 2.10 7.81
CA LYS A 286 -23.40 2.55 8.68
C LYS A 286 -23.25 1.93 10.05
N PHE A 287 -23.35 2.74 11.11
CA PHE A 287 -23.48 2.20 12.45
C PHE A 287 -24.92 1.73 12.66
N THR A 288 -25.06 0.54 13.24
CA THR A 288 -26.39 -0.05 13.52
C THR A 288 -27.14 0.81 14.54
N ASP A 289 -28.47 0.73 14.51
CA ASP A 289 -29.30 1.48 15.43
C ASP A 289 -29.05 1.05 16.88
N ALA A 290 -28.76 -0.23 17.11
CA ALA A 290 -28.40 -0.76 18.41
C ALA A 290 -27.12 -0.11 18.99
N TYR A 291 -26.13 0.15 18.15
CA TYR A 291 -24.92 0.85 18.58
C TYR A 291 -25.16 2.35 18.79
N ARG A 292 -25.89 2.99 17.88
CA ARG A 292 -26.21 4.43 17.96
C ARG A 292 -26.98 4.77 19.21
N ASP A 293 -27.84 3.87 19.69
CA ASP A 293 -28.68 4.07 20.89
C ASP A 293 -28.09 3.48 22.18
N ARG A 294 -26.84 2.99 22.13
CA ARG A 294 -26.17 2.28 23.22
C ARG A 294 -25.96 3.15 24.46
N ASP A 295 -25.48 4.36 24.28
CA ASP A 295 -25.26 5.33 25.35
C ASP A 295 -25.46 6.78 24.89
N GLU A 296 -25.26 7.74 25.80
CA GLU A 296 -25.45 9.16 25.52
C GLU A 296 -24.37 9.70 24.55
N ALA A 297 -23.14 9.20 24.64
CA ALA A 297 -22.04 9.61 23.76
C ALA A 297 -22.29 9.17 22.30
N THR A 298 -22.74 7.91 22.07
CA THR A 298 -23.11 7.44 20.74
C THR A 298 -24.31 8.18 20.18
N ARG A 299 -25.37 8.42 20.98
CA ARG A 299 -26.54 9.18 20.56
C ARG A 299 -26.20 10.63 20.18
N SER A 300 -25.31 11.26 20.94
CA SER A 300 -24.88 12.63 20.68
C SER A 300 -24.02 12.70 19.41
N LEU A 301 -23.02 11.80 19.27
CA LEU A 301 -22.09 11.85 18.18
C LEU A 301 -22.71 11.40 16.86
N LEU A 302 -23.42 10.26 16.85
CA LEU A 302 -23.94 9.60 15.64
C LEU A 302 -25.43 9.92 15.37
N GLY A 303 -26.09 10.58 16.31
CA GLY A 303 -27.52 10.88 16.26
C GLY A 303 -28.38 9.68 16.64
N LYS A 304 -29.54 9.96 17.29
CA LYS A 304 -30.52 8.94 17.66
C LYS A 304 -31.18 8.37 16.38
N PRO A 305 -31.38 7.05 16.28
CA PRO A 305 -32.11 6.45 15.17
C PRO A 305 -33.46 7.08 14.94
N GLY A 306 -33.80 7.41 13.69
CA GLY A 306 -35.09 8.04 13.35
C GLY A 306 -35.27 9.50 13.80
N SER A 307 -34.29 10.11 14.43
CA SER A 307 -34.34 11.50 14.85
C SER A 307 -34.03 12.46 13.70
N LYS A 308 -34.75 13.60 13.67
CA LYS A 308 -34.44 14.71 12.77
C LYS A 308 -33.30 15.61 13.29
N ILE A 309 -32.83 15.36 14.53
CA ILE A 309 -31.72 16.10 15.13
C ILE A 309 -30.44 15.64 14.47
N LYS A 310 -29.66 16.60 14.01
CA LYS A 310 -28.35 16.31 13.37
C LYS A 310 -27.39 15.73 14.41
N ALA A 311 -26.62 14.74 13.97
CA ALA A 311 -25.54 14.19 14.76
C ALA A 311 -24.40 15.23 14.91
N ILE A 312 -23.68 15.20 16.02
CA ILE A 312 -22.53 16.09 16.24
C ILE A 312 -21.50 15.90 15.12
N ILE A 313 -21.28 14.68 14.65
CA ILE A 313 -20.36 14.39 13.54
C ILE A 313 -20.77 15.11 12.24
N GLU A 314 -22.07 15.34 12.03
CA GLU A 314 -22.58 16.08 10.87
C GLU A 314 -22.52 17.59 11.09
N GLU A 315 -22.64 18.06 12.34
CA GLU A 315 -22.70 19.47 12.70
C GLU A 315 -21.30 20.10 12.83
N LEU A 316 -20.36 19.38 13.43
CA LEU A 316 -18.97 19.82 13.60
C LEU A 316 -18.09 19.61 12.35
N ASP A 317 -18.65 19.08 11.27
CA ASP A 317 -17.93 18.91 9.99
C ASP A 317 -17.95 20.23 9.18
N PRO A 318 -16.86 21.02 9.15
CA PRO A 318 -16.82 22.31 8.47
C PRO A 318 -17.08 22.21 6.97
N GLN A 319 -16.75 21.06 6.37
CA GLN A 319 -16.88 20.81 4.93
C GLN A 319 -18.19 20.11 4.57
N ARG A 320 -19.00 19.79 5.55
CA ARG A 320 -20.24 18.99 5.39
C ARG A 320 -20.01 17.66 4.67
N THR A 321 -18.86 17.06 4.87
CA THR A 321 -18.42 15.84 4.19
C THR A 321 -19.35 14.67 4.54
N PHE A 322 -19.67 14.49 5.83
CA PHE A 322 -20.59 13.45 6.28
C PHE A 322 -22.01 13.66 5.79
N ILE A 323 -22.52 14.89 5.82
CA ILE A 323 -23.86 15.22 5.28
C ILE A 323 -23.91 14.90 3.77
N ARG A 324 -22.86 15.24 3.04
CA ARG A 324 -22.75 14.97 1.58
C ARG A 324 -22.51 13.49 1.27
N ALA A 325 -21.92 12.74 2.21
CA ALA A 325 -21.67 11.31 2.05
C ALA A 325 -22.90 10.48 2.39
N LYS A 326 -23.88 11.04 3.14
CA LYS A 326 -25.06 10.32 3.60
C LYS A 326 -25.97 9.96 2.43
N THR A 327 -26.39 8.69 2.36
CA THR A 327 -27.36 8.16 1.40
C THR A 327 -28.75 8.10 2.01
N GLU A 328 -29.78 7.81 1.20
CA GLU A 328 -31.16 7.66 1.69
C GLU A 328 -31.30 6.52 2.69
N ASP A 329 -30.50 5.46 2.56
CA ASP A 329 -30.45 4.29 3.44
C ASP A 329 -29.64 4.53 4.73
N GLU A 330 -29.29 5.79 5.02
CA GLU A 330 -28.46 6.21 6.16
C GLU A 330 -27.01 5.69 6.15
N PHE A 331 -26.52 5.16 5.02
CA PHE A 331 -25.10 4.86 4.86
C PHE A 331 -24.30 6.13 4.57
N TYR A 332 -23.08 6.15 5.05
CA TYR A 332 -22.06 7.12 4.63
C TYR A 332 -21.24 6.48 3.49
N ARG A 333 -21.30 7.09 2.32
CA ARG A 333 -20.57 6.62 1.14
C ARG A 333 -19.44 7.57 0.78
N PHE A 334 -18.23 7.01 0.63
CA PHE A 334 -17.04 7.74 0.26
C PHE A 334 -16.41 7.14 -0.99
N HIS A 335 -15.84 8.01 -1.81
CA HIS A 335 -14.99 7.67 -2.94
C HIS A 335 -13.55 8.01 -2.58
N LEU A 336 -12.69 7.01 -2.59
CA LEU A 336 -11.25 7.12 -2.32
C LEU A 336 -10.53 7.01 -3.65
N ALA A 337 -10.00 8.10 -4.14
CA ALA A 337 -9.35 8.14 -5.46
C ALA A 337 -7.95 8.74 -5.36
N GLY A 338 -7.08 8.34 -6.28
CA GLY A 338 -5.75 8.89 -6.40
C GLY A 338 -4.62 7.94 -6.06
N ARG A 339 -3.46 8.47 -5.76
CA ARG A 339 -2.25 7.67 -5.45
C ARG A 339 -2.36 7.07 -4.06
N LEU A 340 -1.86 5.85 -3.87
CA LEU A 340 -1.91 5.16 -2.56
C LEU A 340 -1.18 5.91 -1.44
N ASP A 341 -0.15 6.70 -1.77
CA ASP A 341 0.55 7.54 -0.79
C ASP A 341 -0.18 8.86 -0.49
N LYS A 342 -1.21 9.21 -1.28
CA LYS A 342 -1.99 10.43 -1.14
C LYS A 342 -3.39 10.22 -1.74
N LEU A 343 -4.21 9.47 -1.01
CA LEU A 343 -5.60 9.26 -1.38
C LEU A 343 -6.43 10.52 -1.11
N ASP A 344 -7.23 10.88 -2.09
CA ASP A 344 -8.28 11.89 -1.94
C ASP A 344 -9.58 11.20 -1.55
N VAL A 345 -10.18 11.63 -0.45
CA VAL A 345 -11.42 11.06 0.09
C VAL A 345 -12.55 12.04 -0.16
N GLN A 346 -13.48 11.68 -1.02
CA GLN A 346 -14.61 12.51 -1.42
C GLN A 346 -15.93 11.89 -0.97
N PRO A 347 -16.89 12.70 -0.48
CA PRO A 347 -18.24 12.23 -0.21
C PRO A 347 -18.93 11.84 -1.51
N ALA A 348 -19.56 10.66 -1.54
CA ALA A 348 -20.23 10.10 -2.71
C ALA A 348 -21.71 9.78 -2.44
N GLY A 349 -22.38 10.50 -1.53
CA GLY A 349 -23.81 10.40 -1.27
C GLY A 349 -24.66 11.02 -2.40
N ILE A 350 -25.99 10.89 -2.28
CA ILE A 350 -26.94 11.29 -3.33
C ILE A 350 -26.97 12.80 -3.58
N THR A 351 -26.68 13.60 -2.56
CA THR A 351 -26.65 15.07 -2.64
C THR A 351 -25.41 15.65 -3.31
N GLY A 352 -24.41 14.82 -3.60
CA GLY A 352 -23.17 15.19 -4.29
C GLY A 352 -23.18 14.88 -5.77
N GLY A 353 -24.26 15.22 -6.48
CA GLY A 353 -24.38 15.04 -7.92
C GLY A 353 -23.33 15.80 -8.75
N ALA A 354 -22.06 15.41 -8.63
CA ALA A 354 -21.11 15.53 -9.68
C ALA A 354 -21.25 14.25 -10.51
N ARG A 355 -21.99 14.34 -11.63
CA ARG A 355 -21.93 13.38 -12.72
C ARG A 355 -20.47 12.95 -12.89
N ALA A 356 -20.12 11.76 -12.44
CA ALA A 356 -18.93 11.08 -12.92
C ALA A 356 -19.08 11.02 -14.44
N LYS A 357 -18.30 11.83 -15.12
CA LYS A 357 -18.18 11.78 -16.57
C LYS A 357 -17.68 10.37 -16.86
N PRO A 358 -18.45 9.51 -17.55
CA PRO A 358 -17.95 8.18 -17.87
C PRO A 358 -16.67 8.37 -18.66
N ALA A 359 -15.58 7.81 -18.15
CA ALA A 359 -14.30 7.80 -18.81
C ALA A 359 -14.49 7.28 -20.22
N GLY A 360 -14.09 8.12 -21.21
CA GLY A 360 -14.18 8.05 -22.61
C GLY A 360 -14.49 6.68 -23.24
N ARG A 361 -15.62 6.58 -23.89
CA ARG A 361 -15.75 5.73 -25.05
C ARG A 361 -14.72 6.22 -26.08
N SER A 362 -13.77 5.37 -26.37
CA SER A 362 -12.86 5.53 -27.51
C SER A 362 -13.70 5.59 -28.78
N PRO A 363 -13.54 6.60 -29.64
CA PRO A 363 -14.17 6.63 -30.94
C PRO A 363 -13.26 5.87 -31.92
N LEU A 364 -13.36 4.56 -31.96
CA LEU A 364 -12.81 3.76 -33.06
C LEU A 364 -13.70 2.52 -33.24
N LEU A 365 -14.29 2.46 -34.43
CA LEU A 365 -15.06 1.43 -35.07
C LEU A 365 -16.57 1.74 -35.16
N ASP A 366 -16.92 2.55 -36.16
CA ASP A 366 -18.06 2.29 -37.03
C ASP A 366 -17.76 2.87 -38.42
N GLY A 367 -17.16 2.03 -39.22
CA GLY A 367 -17.11 2.17 -40.65
C GLY A 367 -18.16 1.26 -41.24
N ALA A 368 -19.18 1.83 -41.81
CA ALA A 368 -19.95 1.19 -42.90
C ALA A 368 -20.72 2.24 -43.70
N PRO A 369 -20.79 2.12 -45.01
CA PRO A 369 -21.18 3.17 -45.94
C PRO A 369 -22.66 3.10 -46.32
N GLY A 370 -23.23 4.24 -46.62
CA GLY A 370 -24.44 4.19 -47.48
C GLY A 370 -25.53 5.19 -47.18
N ARG A 371 -25.62 6.20 -47.98
CA ARG A 371 -26.70 6.59 -48.89
C ARG A 371 -26.98 8.10 -48.93
N ARG A 372 -26.91 8.55 -50.17
CA ARG A 372 -27.32 9.79 -50.78
C ARG A 372 -28.64 10.39 -50.27
N GLY A 373 -28.67 11.71 -50.24
CA GLY A 373 -29.90 12.49 -50.18
C GLY A 373 -29.63 14.00 -50.29
N SER A 374 -29.81 14.50 -51.44
CA SER A 374 -29.81 15.84 -52.01
C SER A 374 -30.52 16.93 -51.21
N GLY A 375 -30.00 18.17 -51.31
CA GLY A 375 -30.76 19.38 -50.95
C GLY A 375 -29.92 20.64 -50.79
N ARG A 376 -29.58 21.34 -51.87
CA ARG A 376 -29.58 22.73 -52.26
C ARG A 376 -29.56 23.82 -51.19
N GLY A 377 -28.65 24.82 -51.48
CA GLY A 377 -28.86 26.23 -51.20
C GLY A 377 -27.57 26.92 -50.72
N ALA A 378 -26.78 27.43 -51.63
CA ALA A 378 -26.48 28.80 -52.04
C ALA A 378 -25.75 29.66 -51.02
N SER A 379 -24.54 30.02 -51.44
CA SER A 379 -23.91 31.34 -51.71
C SER A 379 -23.44 32.11 -50.43
N GLU A 380 -22.30 32.74 -50.35
CA GLU A 380 -21.45 33.59 -51.16
C GLU A 380 -20.11 33.77 -50.43
N THR A 381 -18.99 33.63 -51.10
CA THR A 381 -17.90 34.57 -51.40
C THR A 381 -17.54 35.57 -50.27
N VAL A 382 -16.27 35.79 -49.97
CA VAL A 382 -15.21 36.49 -50.69
C VAL A 382 -13.89 36.44 -49.88
N ASP A 383 -12.76 36.16 -50.53
CA ASP A 383 -11.40 36.70 -50.49
C ASP A 383 -10.74 37.10 -49.16
N GLY A 384 -9.53 36.79 -48.92
CA GLY A 384 -8.31 37.06 -49.57
C GLY A 384 -7.10 36.97 -48.65
N LEU A 385 -6.01 36.49 -49.20
CA LEU A 385 -4.61 36.84 -48.98
C LEU A 385 -3.81 36.24 -47.81
N ALA A 386 -3.00 35.26 -48.16
CA ALA A 386 -1.63 35.07 -47.68
C ALA A 386 -0.68 36.04 -48.48
N PRO A 387 0.66 36.08 -48.30
CA PRO A 387 1.56 35.47 -47.31
C PRO A 387 2.60 36.50 -46.78
N SER A 388 3.47 36.13 -45.81
CA SER A 388 4.89 36.48 -45.90
C SER A 388 5.78 35.83 -44.86
N SER A 389 6.74 35.14 -45.37
CA SER A 389 8.02 34.68 -44.83
C SER A 389 8.85 35.76 -44.16
N ALA A 390 9.58 35.45 -43.11
CA ALA A 390 10.95 35.93 -42.88
C ALA A 390 11.70 35.06 -41.85
N THR A 391 12.65 34.38 -42.35
CA THR A 391 13.88 33.80 -41.82
C THR A 391 14.71 34.85 -41.09
N VAL A 392 15.29 34.59 -39.92
CA VAL A 392 16.63 35.04 -39.53
C VAL A 392 17.26 34.07 -38.52
N VAL A 393 18.52 33.75 -38.80
CA VAL A 393 19.46 32.79 -38.22
C VAL A 393 20.45 33.55 -37.29
N PRO A 394 21.40 32.90 -36.60
CA PRO A 394 21.74 33.05 -35.18
C PRO A 394 22.97 33.95 -34.92
N SER A 395 23.26 34.16 -33.63
CA SER A 395 24.60 34.64 -33.27
C SER A 395 25.11 33.90 -32.01
N GLU A 396 26.28 33.31 -32.25
CA GLU A 396 27.25 32.79 -31.28
C GLU A 396 27.71 33.88 -30.28
N GLY A 397 28.14 33.47 -29.12
CA GLY A 397 28.84 34.29 -28.13
C GLY A 397 29.43 33.43 -27.03
N GLU A 398 30.74 33.25 -27.14
CA GLU A 398 31.64 32.52 -26.23
C GLU A 398 31.75 33.12 -24.81
N PRO A 399 32.38 32.36 -23.86
CA PRO A 399 32.43 32.68 -22.42
C PRO A 399 33.63 33.52 -22.01
N PRO A 400 33.68 34.04 -20.81
CA PRO A 400 34.97 34.24 -20.17
C PRO A 400 35.17 33.49 -18.87
N THR A 401 36.34 32.91 -18.80
CA THR A 401 37.15 32.51 -17.65
C THR A 401 37.26 33.57 -16.55
N ASN A 402 37.04 33.14 -15.31
CA ASN A 402 37.99 33.27 -14.19
C ASN A 402 37.52 32.39 -13.01
#